data_a5e1c331f9f2277f5b757d576a1487a2
#
_entry.id   a5e1c331f9f2277f5b757d576a1487a2
#
_cell.length_a   1.000
_cell.length_b   1.000
_cell.length_c   1.000
_cell.angle_alpha   90.00
_cell.angle_beta   90.00
_cell.angle_gamma   90.00
#
_symmetry.space_group_name_H-M   'P 1'
#
loop_
_entity.id
_entity.type
_entity.pdbx_description
1 polymer ?
#
loop_
_entity_poly.entity_id
_entity_poly.type
_entity_poly.pdbx_seq_one_letter_code
_entity_poly.pdbx_strand_id
1 'polypeptide(L)'
;MIGGHSRSVGKTSVVAGLIAALREFDWTAVKITQYGHGVCSANGEACDCATADHSWAISEERNRSGESDTSRFLVAGAVQALWARTEQGRLAEAMPALRRRLEGARNVIIESNSVLKFLRPDLYLTVLDPSTSDFKNSAREFLDRASAVILHDAPDAAAWQAVSLKPVGDRPIFRITPPNYVTPEIANFVRASLTAQIVDEPKLRAKS
;
A
#
# COMPACT_ATOMS: atom_id res chain seq x y z
N MET A 1 3.00 -5.30 -0.13
CA MET A 1 2.61 -4.00 0.44
C MET A 1 3.03 -2.86 -0.47
N ILE A 2 2.23 -1.81 -0.58
CA ILE A 2 2.49 -0.65 -1.43
C ILE A 2 2.55 0.61 -0.56
N GLY A 3 3.69 1.25 -0.55
CA GLY A 3 3.91 2.55 0.06
C GLY A 3 4.18 3.65 -0.97
N GLY A 4 4.52 4.84 -0.49
CA GLY A 4 4.91 5.94 -1.38
C GLY A 4 5.26 7.19 -0.59
N HIS A 5 6.06 8.06 -1.20
CA HIS A 5 6.67 9.18 -0.46
C HIS A 5 5.68 10.29 -0.12
N SER A 6 4.59 10.46 -0.91
CA SER A 6 3.61 11.51 -0.69
C SER A 6 2.18 11.01 -0.89
N ARG A 7 1.21 11.93 -0.77
CA ARG A 7 -0.17 11.73 -1.24
C ARG A 7 -0.17 11.77 -2.77
N SER A 8 -1.19 11.17 -3.36
CA SER A 8 -1.48 11.26 -4.81
C SER A 8 -0.38 10.80 -5.78
N VAL A 9 0.65 10.10 -5.30
CA VAL A 9 1.72 9.53 -6.14
C VAL A 9 1.32 8.22 -6.84
N GLY A 10 0.04 7.89 -6.90
CA GLY A 10 -0.45 6.73 -7.63
C GLY A 10 -0.46 5.40 -6.87
N LYS A 11 -0.27 5.37 -5.54
CA LYS A 11 -0.32 4.12 -4.75
C LYS A 11 -1.56 3.29 -5.00
N THR A 12 -2.74 3.91 -4.93
CA THR A 12 -4.03 3.25 -5.18
C THR A 12 -4.11 2.68 -6.60
N SER A 13 -3.57 3.39 -7.59
CA SER A 13 -3.52 2.91 -8.97
C SER A 13 -2.57 1.73 -9.14
N VAL A 14 -1.44 1.72 -8.43
CA VAL A 14 -0.52 0.57 -8.39
C VAL A 14 -1.20 -0.63 -7.73
N VAL A 15 -1.87 -0.45 -6.58
CA VAL A 15 -2.61 -1.54 -5.91
C VAL A 15 -3.67 -2.11 -6.84
N ALA A 16 -4.53 -1.26 -7.41
CA ALA A 16 -5.58 -1.71 -8.34
C ALA A 16 -5.00 -2.39 -9.58
N GLY A 17 -3.92 -1.85 -10.15
CA GLY A 17 -3.24 -2.44 -11.29
C GLY A 17 -2.64 -3.82 -11.00
N LEU A 18 -2.02 -4.00 -9.82
CA LEU A 18 -1.49 -5.31 -9.40
C LEU A 18 -2.62 -6.32 -9.16
N ILE A 19 -3.71 -5.91 -8.52
CA ILE A 19 -4.88 -6.77 -8.33
C ILE A 19 -5.42 -7.23 -9.68
N ALA A 20 -5.56 -6.31 -10.65
CA ALA A 20 -6.08 -6.62 -11.98
C ALA A 20 -5.14 -7.54 -12.79
N ALA A 21 -3.81 -7.34 -12.67
CA ALA A 21 -2.80 -8.11 -13.38
C ALA A 21 -2.54 -9.50 -12.76
N LEU A 22 -2.87 -9.68 -11.47
CA LEU A 22 -2.51 -10.85 -10.66
C LEU A 22 -3.74 -11.39 -9.92
N ARG A 23 -4.85 -11.61 -10.64
CA ARG A 23 -6.12 -12.07 -10.06
C ARG A 23 -6.04 -13.46 -9.45
N GLU A 24 -5.10 -14.28 -9.91
CA GLU A 24 -4.86 -15.62 -9.41
C GLU A 24 -4.45 -15.69 -7.93
N PHE A 25 -4.09 -14.56 -7.34
CA PHE A 25 -3.73 -14.49 -5.93
C PHE A 25 -4.91 -14.29 -4.98
N ASP A 26 -6.14 -14.09 -5.45
CA ASP A 26 -7.34 -13.90 -4.59
C ASP A 26 -7.13 -12.83 -3.52
N TRP A 27 -6.81 -11.61 -3.94
CA TRP A 27 -6.39 -10.52 -3.06
C TRP A 27 -7.46 -10.06 -2.08
N THR A 28 -7.11 -10.01 -0.78
CA THR A 28 -7.76 -9.12 0.18
C THR A 28 -6.99 -7.81 0.22
N ALA A 29 -7.63 -6.73 -0.20
CA ALA A 29 -7.02 -5.40 -0.27
C ALA A 29 -7.32 -4.57 0.97
N VAL A 30 -6.34 -3.83 1.47
CA VAL A 30 -6.50 -2.95 2.63
C VAL A 30 -6.00 -1.55 2.32
N LYS A 31 -6.84 -0.54 2.53
CA LYS A 31 -6.46 0.87 2.57
C LYS A 31 -6.33 1.29 4.02
N ILE A 32 -5.17 1.83 4.42
CA ILE A 32 -5.00 2.42 5.75
C ILE A 32 -4.84 3.93 5.60
N THR A 33 -5.73 4.69 6.22
CA THR A 33 -5.66 6.15 6.30
C THR A 33 -5.52 6.59 7.73
N GLN A 34 -4.61 7.55 7.97
CA GLN A 34 -4.49 8.21 9.25
C GLN A 34 -5.02 9.63 9.12
N TYR A 35 -5.96 9.99 9.98
CA TYR A 35 -6.51 11.33 10.09
C TYR A 35 -5.95 12.03 11.34
N GLY A 36 -5.87 13.31 11.29
CA GLY A 36 -5.43 14.18 12.38
C GLY A 36 -5.30 15.60 11.83
N HIS A 37 -5.58 16.58 12.65
CA HIS A 37 -5.64 17.99 12.28
C HIS A 37 -6.93 18.44 11.57
N GLY A 38 -8.06 17.78 11.81
CA GLY A 38 -9.37 18.22 11.32
C GLY A 38 -9.59 18.14 9.82
N VAL A 39 -8.72 17.42 9.11
CA VAL A 39 -8.82 17.26 7.65
C VAL A 39 -9.10 15.81 7.29
N CYS A 40 -10.16 15.57 6.52
CA CYS A 40 -10.51 14.26 6.00
C CYS A 40 -9.43 13.75 5.04
N SER A 41 -8.95 12.52 5.28
CA SER A 41 -7.96 11.89 4.41
C SER A 41 -8.53 11.42 3.07
N ALA A 42 -9.85 11.41 2.92
CA ALA A 42 -10.51 10.98 1.69
C ALA A 42 -10.59 12.11 0.65
N ASN A 43 -10.91 13.33 1.08
CA ASN A 43 -11.17 14.46 0.16
C ASN A 43 -10.48 15.79 0.55
N GLY A 44 -9.75 15.83 1.68
CA GLY A 44 -9.05 17.05 2.13
C GLY A 44 -9.95 18.07 2.83
N GLU A 45 -11.24 17.79 3.00
CA GLU A 45 -12.19 18.67 3.69
C GLU A 45 -12.20 18.45 5.20
N ALA A 46 -12.76 19.38 5.97
CA ALA A 46 -13.01 19.19 7.38
C ALA A 46 -13.91 17.97 7.59
N CYS A 47 -13.54 17.08 8.50
CA CYS A 47 -14.19 15.79 8.66
C CYS A 47 -14.57 15.53 10.10
N ASP A 48 -15.85 15.32 10.32
CA ASP A 48 -16.43 14.80 11.58
C ASP A 48 -16.44 13.26 11.63
N CYS A 49 -15.67 12.58 10.75
CA CYS A 49 -15.61 11.12 10.69
C CYS A 49 -14.96 10.49 11.93
N ALA A 50 -14.27 11.27 12.75
CA ALA A 50 -13.83 10.87 14.06
C ALA A 50 -14.97 11.13 15.04
N THR A 51 -15.82 10.15 15.25
CA THR A 51 -16.66 10.19 16.46
C THR A 51 -15.73 10.19 17.66
N ALA A 52 -16.00 11.04 18.64
CA ALA A 52 -15.19 11.22 19.84
C ALA A 52 -14.95 9.91 20.63
N ASP A 53 -15.63 8.83 20.28
CA ASP A 53 -15.65 7.58 21.01
C ASP A 53 -14.69 6.50 20.49
N HIS A 54 -14.14 6.62 19.26
CA HIS A 54 -13.29 5.59 18.70
C HIS A 54 -12.09 6.17 17.93
N SER A 55 -10.89 5.81 18.38
CA SER A 55 -9.61 6.20 17.74
C SER A 55 -9.34 5.51 16.41
N TRP A 56 -10.14 4.51 16.03
CA TRP A 56 -10.02 3.78 14.78
C TRP A 56 -11.35 3.13 14.35
N ALA A 57 -11.47 2.86 13.07
CA ALA A 57 -12.57 2.09 12.49
C ALA A 57 -12.07 1.25 11.31
N ILE A 58 -12.62 0.04 11.14
CA ILE A 58 -12.37 -0.81 9.99
C ILE A 58 -13.71 -1.16 9.36
N SER A 59 -13.92 -0.72 8.12
CA SER A 59 -15.10 -1.02 7.33
C SER A 59 -14.74 -1.89 6.13
N GLU A 60 -15.67 -2.75 5.73
CA GLU A 60 -15.59 -3.51 4.51
C GLU A 60 -16.30 -2.75 3.38
N GLU A 61 -15.62 -2.58 2.26
CA GLU A 61 -16.21 -1.97 1.06
C GLU A 61 -17.13 -2.96 0.37
N ARG A 62 -18.30 -2.48 0.00
CA ARG A 62 -19.29 -3.26 -0.77
C ARG A 62 -19.64 -2.60 -2.10
N ASN A 63 -19.33 -1.30 -2.21
CA ASN A 63 -19.61 -0.55 -3.43
C ASN A 63 -18.55 -0.88 -4.50
N ARG A 64 -19.00 -1.13 -5.71
CA ARG A 64 -18.17 -1.40 -6.90
C ARG A 64 -18.29 -0.28 -7.95
N SER A 65 -18.56 0.96 -7.53
CA SER A 65 -18.64 2.10 -8.46
C SER A 65 -17.27 2.53 -8.99
N GLY A 66 -16.19 2.25 -8.25
CA GLY A 66 -14.84 2.74 -8.56
C GLY A 66 -14.57 4.18 -8.08
N GLU A 67 -15.50 4.79 -7.34
CA GLU A 67 -15.38 6.18 -6.87
C GLU A 67 -14.42 6.32 -5.68
N SER A 68 -14.44 5.38 -4.73
CA SER A 68 -13.50 5.34 -3.62
C SER A 68 -12.28 4.46 -3.93
N ASP A 69 -11.17 4.66 -3.21
CA ASP A 69 -9.98 3.83 -3.37
C ASP A 69 -10.27 2.33 -3.14
N THR A 70 -11.03 2.01 -2.09
CA THR A 70 -11.41 0.64 -1.76
C THR A 70 -12.39 0.04 -2.77
N SER A 71 -13.31 0.84 -3.31
CA SER A 71 -14.18 0.46 -4.41
C SER A 71 -13.39 0.14 -5.68
N ARG A 72 -12.35 0.92 -5.99
CA ARG A 72 -11.44 0.65 -7.12
C ARG A 72 -10.72 -0.70 -6.98
N PHE A 73 -10.37 -1.11 -5.75
CA PHE A 73 -9.79 -2.43 -5.50
C PHE A 73 -10.76 -3.57 -5.83
N LEU A 74 -12.04 -3.41 -5.46
CA LEU A 74 -13.08 -4.38 -5.81
C LEU A 74 -13.34 -4.44 -7.31
N VAL A 75 -13.36 -3.30 -8.01
CA VAL A 75 -13.49 -3.23 -9.47
C VAL A 75 -12.30 -3.91 -10.15
N ALA A 76 -11.08 -3.74 -9.61
CA ALA A 76 -9.88 -4.39 -10.12
C ALA A 76 -9.90 -5.93 -9.95
N GLY A 77 -10.73 -6.46 -9.06
CA GLY A 77 -10.88 -7.89 -8.86
C GLY A 77 -10.45 -8.41 -7.49
N ALA A 78 -10.26 -7.53 -6.50
CA ALA A 78 -10.07 -7.99 -5.12
C ALA A 78 -11.30 -8.78 -4.65
N VAL A 79 -11.06 -9.88 -3.93
CA VAL A 79 -12.15 -10.69 -3.33
C VAL A 79 -12.78 -9.97 -2.15
N GLN A 80 -11.97 -9.16 -1.44
CA GLN A 80 -12.39 -8.31 -0.34
C GLN A 80 -11.59 -7.01 -0.33
N ALA A 81 -12.20 -5.90 0.07
CA ALA A 81 -11.51 -4.65 0.31
C ALA A 81 -11.92 -4.07 1.67
N LEU A 82 -10.92 -3.70 2.46
CA LEU A 82 -11.08 -3.13 3.80
C LEU A 82 -10.52 -1.71 3.83
N TRP A 83 -11.24 -0.81 4.50
CA TRP A 83 -10.76 0.51 4.80
C TRP A 83 -10.54 0.65 6.31
N ALA A 84 -9.29 0.71 6.73
CA ALA A 84 -8.88 1.00 8.10
C ALA A 84 -8.56 2.50 8.24
N ARG A 85 -9.28 3.16 9.13
CA ARG A 85 -9.11 4.58 9.47
C ARG A 85 -8.64 4.66 10.91
N THR A 86 -7.59 5.43 11.16
CA THR A 86 -7.08 5.62 12.51
C THR A 86 -6.71 7.07 12.74
N GLU A 87 -6.84 7.52 13.97
CA GLU A 87 -6.20 8.77 14.38
C GLU A 87 -4.69 8.66 14.20
N GLN A 88 -4.04 9.77 13.83
CA GLN A 88 -2.60 9.80 13.66
C GLN A 88 -1.87 9.39 14.95
N GLY A 89 -0.94 8.44 14.82
CA GLY A 89 -0.21 7.87 15.94
C GLY A 89 -0.90 6.69 16.63
N ARG A 90 -2.18 6.42 16.36
CA ARG A 90 -2.95 5.37 17.06
C ARG A 90 -3.17 4.10 16.24
N LEU A 91 -2.43 3.91 15.16
CA LEU A 91 -2.54 2.70 14.33
C LEU A 91 -2.31 1.40 15.11
N ALA A 92 -1.46 1.43 16.14
CA ALA A 92 -1.23 0.27 17.02
C ALA A 92 -2.51 -0.31 17.62
N GLU A 93 -3.48 0.55 17.95
CA GLU A 93 -4.74 0.15 18.54
C GLU A 93 -5.66 -0.61 17.56
N ALA A 94 -5.58 -0.27 16.27
CA ALA A 94 -6.33 -0.95 15.23
C ALA A 94 -5.72 -2.30 14.81
N MET A 95 -4.42 -2.52 15.06
CA MET A 95 -3.71 -3.69 14.55
C MET A 95 -4.29 -5.04 14.98
N PRO A 96 -4.71 -5.26 16.24
CA PRO A 96 -5.31 -6.53 16.64
C PRO A 96 -6.63 -6.81 15.88
N ALA A 97 -7.45 -5.79 15.68
CA ALA A 97 -8.70 -5.92 14.94
C ALA A 97 -8.44 -6.15 13.43
N LEU A 98 -7.47 -5.44 12.86
CA LEU A 98 -7.07 -5.64 11.48
C LEU A 98 -6.55 -7.06 11.23
N ARG A 99 -5.70 -7.59 12.12
CA ARG A 99 -5.21 -8.97 12.01
C ARG A 99 -6.33 -9.98 12.01
N ARG A 100 -7.31 -9.86 12.93
CA ARG A 100 -8.50 -10.74 12.96
C ARG A 100 -9.31 -10.66 11.66
N ARG A 101 -9.43 -9.49 11.06
CA ARG A 101 -10.15 -9.33 9.78
C ARG A 101 -9.42 -9.94 8.60
N LEU A 102 -8.11 -10.15 8.72
CA LEU A 102 -7.26 -10.77 7.70
C LEU A 102 -7.01 -12.27 7.94
N GLU A 103 -7.51 -12.82 9.05
CA GLU A 103 -7.45 -14.27 9.29
C GLU A 103 -8.17 -15.03 8.17
N GLY A 104 -7.47 -16.00 7.58
CA GLY A 104 -7.98 -16.77 6.44
C GLY A 104 -7.84 -16.09 5.07
N ALA A 105 -7.40 -14.84 4.98
CA ALA A 105 -7.06 -14.22 3.71
C ALA A 105 -5.88 -14.96 3.06
N ARG A 106 -6.05 -15.38 1.80
CA ARG A 106 -5.01 -16.11 1.07
C ARG A 106 -3.80 -15.24 0.77
N ASN A 107 -4.05 -14.06 0.25
CA ASN A 107 -3.03 -13.04 0.00
C ASN A 107 -3.57 -11.66 0.35
N VAL A 108 -2.71 -10.85 0.94
CA VAL A 108 -3.08 -9.51 1.41
C VAL A 108 -2.25 -8.46 0.70
N ILE A 109 -2.91 -7.44 0.12
CA ILE A 109 -2.25 -6.27 -0.42
C ILE A 109 -2.66 -5.03 0.38
N ILE A 110 -1.68 -4.32 0.97
CA ILE A 110 -1.94 -3.18 1.86
C ILE A 110 -1.37 -1.90 1.25
N GLU A 111 -2.18 -0.86 1.16
CA GLU A 111 -1.73 0.49 0.84
C GLU A 111 -1.48 1.28 2.12
N SER A 112 -0.21 1.40 2.53
CA SER A 112 0.22 2.19 3.69
C SER A 112 1.75 2.22 3.81
N ASN A 113 2.33 3.29 4.36
CA ASN A 113 3.70 3.28 4.89
C ASN A 113 3.71 2.92 6.38
N SER A 114 2.79 3.52 7.13
CA SER A 114 2.82 3.48 8.60
C SER A 114 2.64 2.08 9.19
N VAL A 115 2.02 1.16 8.45
CA VAL A 115 1.85 -0.22 8.90
C VAL A 115 3.17 -1.01 8.95
N LEU A 116 4.22 -0.53 8.28
CA LEU A 116 5.58 -1.11 8.35
C LEU A 116 6.20 -1.07 9.76
N LYS A 117 5.64 -0.27 10.66
CA LYS A 117 6.01 -0.29 12.09
C LYS A 117 5.53 -1.55 12.81
N PHE A 118 4.50 -2.21 12.27
CA PHE A 118 3.78 -3.30 12.93
C PHE A 118 3.81 -4.62 12.16
N LEU A 119 4.09 -4.57 10.87
CA LEU A 119 4.13 -5.74 9.98
C LEU A 119 5.45 -5.77 9.20
N ARG A 120 5.92 -6.97 8.94
CA ARG A 120 6.97 -7.25 7.94
C ARG A 120 6.29 -7.89 6.74
N PRO A 121 6.12 -7.17 5.64
CA PRO A 121 5.54 -7.75 4.44
C PRO A 121 6.57 -8.64 3.75
N ASP A 122 6.11 -9.66 3.06
CA ASP A 122 6.91 -10.50 2.16
C ASP A 122 7.48 -9.69 1.00
N LEU A 123 6.73 -8.70 0.54
CA LEU A 123 7.12 -7.79 -0.53
C LEU A 123 6.66 -6.36 -0.22
N TYR A 124 7.58 -5.41 -0.27
CA TYR A 124 7.30 -3.99 -0.12
C TYR A 124 7.77 -3.22 -1.35
N LEU A 125 6.83 -2.62 -2.07
CA LEU A 125 7.09 -1.69 -3.17
C LEU A 125 6.80 -0.26 -2.71
N THR A 126 7.68 0.67 -3.05
CA THR A 126 7.46 2.10 -2.79
C THR A 126 7.28 2.87 -4.09
N VAL A 127 6.25 3.71 -4.16
CA VAL A 127 5.95 4.55 -5.32
C VAL A 127 6.55 5.93 -5.10
N LEU A 128 7.37 6.36 -6.02
CA LEU A 128 8.10 7.61 -5.97
C LEU A 128 7.81 8.46 -7.21
N ASP A 129 7.53 9.74 -7.01
CA ASP A 129 7.30 10.73 -8.06
C ASP A 129 8.22 11.93 -7.87
N PRO A 130 9.30 12.06 -8.68
CA PRO A 130 10.26 13.15 -8.56
C PRO A 130 9.69 14.54 -8.81
N SER A 131 8.52 14.65 -9.42
CA SER A 131 7.84 15.94 -9.63
C SER A 131 7.18 16.49 -8.36
N THR A 132 6.99 15.63 -7.34
CA THR A 132 6.37 16.00 -6.06
C THR A 132 7.43 16.23 -5.00
N SER A 133 7.55 17.45 -4.49
CA SER A 133 8.56 17.85 -3.49
C SER A 133 8.29 17.31 -2.09
N ASP A 134 7.03 17.05 -1.72
CA ASP A 134 6.67 16.51 -0.40
C ASP A 134 7.19 15.07 -0.25
N PHE A 135 8.03 14.87 0.76
CA PHE A 135 8.56 13.55 1.08
C PHE A 135 8.36 13.23 2.55
N LYS A 136 7.34 12.45 2.86
CA LYS A 136 6.92 12.13 4.22
C LYS A 136 7.99 11.39 4.99
N ASN A 137 8.13 11.72 6.29
CA ASN A 137 9.06 11.05 7.18
C ASN A 137 8.85 9.53 7.21
N SER A 138 7.59 9.07 7.21
CA SER A 138 7.27 7.63 7.17
C SER A 138 7.75 6.93 5.90
N ALA A 139 7.89 7.63 4.79
CA ALA A 139 8.46 7.06 3.57
C ALA A 139 10.00 7.02 3.63
N ARG A 140 10.63 8.04 4.22
CA ARG A 140 12.08 8.05 4.45
C ARG A 140 12.52 6.96 5.41
N GLU A 141 11.77 6.77 6.50
CA GLU A 141 12.04 5.79 7.56
C GLU A 141 12.11 4.35 7.03
N PHE A 142 11.35 4.04 5.95
CA PHE A 142 11.24 2.67 5.43
C PHE A 142 11.76 2.51 4.00
N LEU A 143 12.43 3.51 3.45
CA LEU A 143 12.92 3.46 2.07
C LEU A 143 13.95 2.32 1.89
N ASP A 144 14.76 2.05 2.88
CA ASP A 144 15.74 0.98 2.93
C ASP A 144 15.13 -0.43 2.99
N ARG A 145 13.84 -0.55 3.31
CA ARG A 145 13.12 -1.83 3.37
C ARG A 145 12.39 -2.16 2.06
N ALA A 146 12.35 -1.22 1.11
CA ALA A 146 11.69 -1.46 -0.17
C ALA A 146 12.34 -2.62 -0.92
N SER A 147 11.56 -3.60 -1.34
CA SER A 147 12.01 -4.69 -2.21
C SER A 147 12.27 -4.21 -3.63
N ALA A 148 11.50 -3.21 -4.06
CA ALA A 148 11.70 -2.50 -5.32
C ALA A 148 11.05 -1.10 -5.27
N VAL A 149 11.45 -0.25 -6.20
CA VAL A 149 10.90 1.10 -6.37
C VAL A 149 10.11 1.16 -7.66
N ILE A 150 8.93 1.76 -7.60
CA ILE A 150 8.15 2.19 -8.76
C ILE A 150 8.36 3.71 -8.88
N LEU A 151 9.08 4.13 -9.90
CA LEU A 151 9.51 5.51 -10.09
C LEU A 151 8.78 6.13 -11.28
N HIS A 152 8.10 7.26 -11.04
CA HIS A 152 7.54 8.04 -12.14
C HIS A 152 8.65 8.61 -13.02
N ASP A 153 8.50 8.50 -14.33
CA ASP A 153 9.29 9.25 -15.28
C ASP A 153 8.92 10.72 -15.18
N ALA A 154 9.84 11.53 -14.66
CA ALA A 154 9.69 12.97 -14.57
C ALA A 154 10.89 13.61 -15.28
N PRO A 155 10.66 14.42 -16.34
CA PRO A 155 11.75 15.09 -17.05
C PRO A 155 12.49 16.10 -16.17
N ASP A 156 11.84 16.67 -15.14
CA ASP A 156 12.39 17.65 -14.22
C ASP A 156 12.57 17.06 -12.81
N ALA A 157 13.59 16.25 -12.61
CA ALA A 157 13.93 15.64 -11.31
C ALA A 157 14.42 16.66 -10.23
N ALA A 158 14.34 17.95 -10.50
CA ALA A 158 14.85 19.01 -9.61
C ALA A 158 14.14 19.10 -8.24
N ALA A 159 12.93 18.55 -8.12
CA ALA A 159 12.16 18.60 -6.87
C ALA A 159 12.80 17.82 -5.70
N TRP A 160 13.73 16.90 -5.97
CA TRP A 160 14.33 16.02 -4.96
C TRP A 160 15.81 16.29 -4.67
N GLN A 161 16.28 17.50 -4.80
CA GLN A 161 17.69 17.84 -4.51
C GLN A 161 18.15 17.42 -3.09
N ALA A 162 17.21 17.26 -2.15
CA ALA A 162 17.49 16.88 -0.77
C ALA A 162 17.13 15.40 -0.45
N VAL A 163 16.68 14.60 -1.43
CA VAL A 163 16.28 13.21 -1.21
C VAL A 163 17.27 12.27 -1.86
N SER A 164 17.94 11.45 -1.04
CA SER A 164 18.86 10.43 -1.51
C SER A 164 18.12 9.09 -1.70
N LEU A 165 18.27 8.47 -2.86
CA LEU A 165 17.83 7.09 -3.11
C LEU A 165 18.91 6.05 -2.72
N LYS A 166 20.06 6.47 -2.18
CA LYS A 166 21.11 5.55 -1.69
C LYS A 166 20.59 4.43 -0.77
N PRO A 167 19.58 4.67 0.12
CA PRO A 167 19.03 3.59 0.94
C PRO A 167 18.37 2.45 0.14
N VAL A 168 17.98 2.70 -1.11
CA VAL A 168 17.42 1.65 -1.98
C VAL A 168 18.49 0.64 -2.41
N GLY A 169 19.77 1.05 -2.54
CA GLY A 169 20.86 0.19 -2.98
C GLY A 169 20.63 -0.35 -4.40
N ASP A 170 20.96 -1.62 -4.62
CA ASP A 170 20.88 -2.30 -5.92
C ASP A 170 19.49 -2.90 -6.22
N ARG A 171 18.45 -2.51 -5.48
CA ARG A 171 17.10 -3.04 -5.67
C ARG A 171 16.50 -2.58 -7.00
N PRO A 172 15.63 -3.39 -7.63
CA PRO A 172 15.01 -3.03 -8.89
C PRO A 172 14.27 -1.69 -8.83
N ILE A 173 14.44 -0.87 -9.86
CA ILE A 173 13.71 0.38 -10.06
C ILE A 173 12.93 0.24 -11.37
N PHE A 174 11.61 0.21 -11.26
CA PHE A 174 10.69 0.16 -12.38
C PHE A 174 10.20 1.56 -12.71
N ARG A 175 10.45 2.02 -13.93
CA ARG A 175 9.96 3.31 -14.39
C ARG A 175 8.55 3.20 -14.94
N ILE A 176 7.72 4.17 -14.62
CA ILE A 176 6.32 4.23 -15.07
C ILE A 176 5.97 5.62 -15.58
N THR A 177 5.07 5.65 -16.54
CA THR A 177 4.46 6.89 -17.05
C THR A 177 2.94 6.78 -16.91
N PRO A 178 2.31 7.55 -15.99
CA PRO A 178 0.86 7.57 -15.86
C PRO A 178 0.15 7.81 -17.20
N PRO A 179 -0.98 7.16 -17.47
CA PRO A 179 -1.79 6.37 -16.56
C PRO A 179 -1.35 4.91 -16.37
N ASN A 180 -0.23 4.47 -16.93
CA ASN A 180 0.27 3.10 -16.80
C ASN A 180 1.07 2.96 -15.50
N TYR A 181 0.41 2.55 -14.42
CA TYR A 181 1.02 2.39 -13.10
C TYR A 181 1.61 1.00 -12.84
N VAL A 182 1.24 -0.01 -13.63
CA VAL A 182 1.75 -1.38 -13.51
C VAL A 182 2.09 -1.90 -14.89
N THR A 183 3.38 -2.09 -15.13
CA THR A 183 3.89 -2.69 -16.35
C THR A 183 3.96 -4.22 -16.22
N PRO A 184 4.09 -4.98 -17.33
CA PRO A 184 4.30 -6.43 -17.26
C PRO A 184 5.51 -6.83 -16.42
N GLU A 185 6.59 -6.04 -16.42
CA GLU A 185 7.80 -6.28 -15.62
C GLU A 185 7.50 -6.19 -14.12
N ILE A 186 6.72 -5.18 -13.68
CA ILE A 186 6.29 -5.03 -12.29
C ILE A 186 5.42 -6.21 -11.88
N ALA A 187 4.45 -6.58 -12.70
CA ALA A 187 3.55 -7.71 -12.42
C ALA A 187 4.34 -9.02 -12.33
N ASN A 188 5.27 -9.27 -13.25
CA ASN A 188 6.12 -10.46 -13.23
C ASN A 188 7.06 -10.50 -12.03
N PHE A 189 7.64 -9.36 -11.64
CA PHE A 189 8.46 -9.26 -10.44
C PHE A 189 7.66 -9.63 -9.17
N VAL A 190 6.46 -9.08 -9.03
CA VAL A 190 5.57 -9.39 -7.89
C VAL A 190 5.17 -10.86 -7.90
N ARG A 191 4.77 -11.41 -9.06
CA ARG A 191 4.40 -12.82 -9.20
C ARG A 191 5.55 -13.74 -8.79
N ALA A 192 6.74 -13.52 -9.34
CA ALA A 192 7.91 -14.34 -9.06
C ALA A 192 8.30 -14.27 -7.57
N SER A 193 8.29 -13.07 -6.96
CA SER A 193 8.63 -12.88 -5.56
C SER A 193 7.68 -13.61 -4.62
N LEU A 194 6.37 -13.58 -4.88
CA LEU A 194 5.37 -14.24 -4.05
C LEU A 194 5.35 -15.76 -4.25
N THR A 195 5.58 -16.23 -5.48
CA THR A 195 5.64 -17.65 -5.78
C THR A 195 6.86 -18.33 -5.16
N ALA A 196 8.01 -17.65 -5.18
CA ALA A 196 9.24 -18.18 -4.56
C ALA A 196 9.08 -18.42 -3.06
N GLN A 197 8.35 -17.55 -2.35
CA GLN A 197 8.13 -17.68 -0.91
C GLN A 197 7.19 -18.85 -0.55
N ILE A 198 6.22 -19.18 -1.42
CA ILE A 198 5.33 -20.35 -1.23
C ILE A 198 6.15 -21.67 -1.29
N VAL A 199 7.22 -21.68 -2.06
CA VAL A 199 8.08 -22.88 -2.22
C VAL A 199 9.05 -23.04 -1.04
N ASP A 200 9.48 -21.92 -0.42
CA ASP A 200 10.43 -21.91 0.71
C ASP A 200 9.78 -22.10 2.10
N GLU A 201 8.45 -22.10 2.22
CA GLU A 201 7.81 -22.56 3.45
C GLU A 201 7.89 -24.10 3.53
N PRO A 202 8.85 -24.70 4.27
CA PRO A 202 8.86 -26.13 4.45
C PRO A 202 7.65 -26.50 5.29
N LYS A 203 6.91 -27.50 4.84
CA LYS A 203 5.84 -28.30 5.46
C LYS A 203 5.98 -28.44 7.01
N LEU A 204 5.79 -27.37 7.75
CA LEU A 204 5.81 -27.36 9.23
C LEU A 204 4.40 -27.40 9.83
N ARG A 205 3.40 -27.88 9.05
CA ARG A 205 2.06 -28.19 9.54
C ARG A 205 1.72 -29.67 9.32
N ALA A 206 2.54 -30.57 9.86
CA ALA A 206 2.15 -31.94 10.06
C ALA A 206 2.97 -32.55 11.23
N LYS A 207 2.60 -32.19 12.46
CA LYS A 207 2.77 -33.06 13.64
C LYS A 207 2.04 -32.46 14.83
N SER A 208 1.02 -33.14 15.25
CA SER A 208 0.29 -33.16 16.51
C SER A 208 -1.08 -32.54 16.47
#